data_73af340245d10ec1b739cf53f0018bab
#
_entry.id   73af340245d10ec1b739cf53f0018bab
#
_cell.length_a   1.000
_cell.length_b   1.000
_cell.length_c   1.000
_cell.angle_alpha   90.00
_cell.angle_beta   90.00
_cell.angle_gamma   90.00
#
_symmetry.space_group_name_H-M   'P 1'
#
loop_
_entity.id
_entity.type
_entity.pdbx_description
1 polymer ?
#
loop_
_entity_poly.entity_id
_entity_poly.type
_entity_poly.pdbx_seq_one_letter_code
_entity_poly.pdbx_strand_id
1 'polypeptide(L)'
;MKFNLWTNHGAMNSTPVFKAFEIGARKLGHDVVHNSTDGVDVIWSVLWHGRMSKNQEIWDKARLQNKPVIVIEVGNIKRGVYWKIGVNGVNRDAYFAPTGFDGARRFMLDLRVKPWRDNQDGDILLVTQHDKSEQ
;
A
#
# COMPACT_ATOMS: atom_id res chain seq x y z
N MET A 1 -1.92 -19.69 -2.44
CA MET A 1 -0.79 -18.88 -2.95
C MET A 1 0.25 -18.76 -1.85
N LYS A 2 1.48 -18.41 -2.21
CA LYS A 2 2.56 -18.10 -1.25
C LYS A 2 2.94 -16.64 -1.36
N PHE A 3 3.04 -15.92 -0.24
CA PHE A 3 3.48 -14.54 -0.17
C PHE A 3 4.84 -14.45 0.50
N ASN A 4 5.71 -13.60 -0.01
CA ASN A 4 7.03 -13.32 0.56
C ASN A 4 7.07 -11.89 1.10
N LEU A 5 7.12 -11.74 2.41
CA LEU A 5 7.13 -10.45 3.08
C LEU A 5 8.57 -9.96 3.28
N TRP A 6 8.93 -8.85 2.65
CA TRP A 6 10.25 -8.24 2.78
C TRP A 6 10.34 -7.36 4.03
N THR A 7 10.23 -7.99 5.19
CA THR A 7 10.19 -7.31 6.49
C THR A 7 11.47 -6.57 6.85
N ASN A 8 12.62 -7.01 6.34
CA ASN A 8 13.92 -6.36 6.56
C ASN A 8 14.04 -5.00 5.86
N HIS A 9 13.21 -4.76 4.85
CA HIS A 9 13.23 -3.55 4.02
C HIS A 9 12.02 -2.64 4.31
N GLY A 10 11.32 -2.86 5.41
CA GLY A 10 10.20 -2.04 5.84
C GLY A 10 10.62 -0.78 6.59
N ALA A 11 9.73 0.20 6.70
CA ALA A 11 9.88 1.32 7.60
C ALA A 11 9.87 0.86 9.07
N MET A 12 10.30 1.71 10.00
CA MET A 12 10.37 1.34 11.42
C MET A 12 9.01 0.92 12.01
N ASN A 13 7.92 1.46 11.49
CA ASN A 13 6.55 1.15 11.93
C ASN A 13 5.84 0.09 11.07
N SER A 14 6.54 -0.57 10.16
CA SER A 14 5.94 -1.55 9.25
C SER A 14 5.66 -2.92 9.88
N THR A 15 6.38 -3.29 10.93
CA THR A 15 6.32 -4.62 11.54
C THR A 15 4.89 -5.06 11.92
N PRO A 16 4.08 -4.27 12.64
CA PRO A 16 2.74 -4.69 13.00
C PRO A 16 1.82 -4.82 11.78
N VAL A 17 2.09 -4.07 10.73
CA VAL A 17 1.31 -4.10 9.49
C VAL A 17 1.61 -5.35 8.68
N PHE A 18 2.89 -5.71 8.52
CA PHE A 18 3.28 -6.98 7.92
C PHE A 18 2.70 -8.17 8.68
N LYS A 19 2.72 -8.11 10.02
CA LYS A 19 2.12 -9.16 10.83
C LYS A 19 0.60 -9.27 10.63
N ALA A 20 -0.09 -8.15 10.52
CA ALA A 20 -1.53 -8.14 10.22
C ALA A 20 -1.82 -8.72 8.82
N PHE A 21 -1.00 -8.38 7.83
CA PHE A 21 -1.08 -8.97 6.49
C PHE A 21 -0.88 -10.49 6.54
N GLU A 22 0.16 -10.96 7.24
CA GLU A 22 0.44 -12.39 7.40
C GLU A 22 -0.74 -13.13 8.03
N ILE A 23 -1.29 -12.60 9.13
CA ILE A 23 -2.46 -13.21 9.80
C ILE A 23 -3.64 -13.30 8.83
N GLY A 24 -3.91 -12.24 8.08
CA GLY A 24 -4.98 -12.24 7.09
C GLY A 24 -4.77 -13.25 5.96
N ALA A 25 -3.55 -13.30 5.41
CA ALA A 25 -3.20 -14.25 4.36
C ALA A 25 -3.34 -15.71 4.81
N ARG A 26 -2.81 -16.03 6.00
CA ARG A 26 -2.92 -17.38 6.56
C ARG A 26 -4.37 -17.78 6.86
N LYS A 27 -5.20 -16.86 7.33
CA LYS A 27 -6.64 -17.10 7.53
C LYS A 27 -7.36 -17.47 6.23
N LEU A 28 -6.88 -16.96 5.10
CA LEU A 28 -7.40 -17.26 3.77
C LEU A 28 -6.76 -18.52 3.14
N GLY A 29 -5.96 -19.28 3.90
CA GLY A 29 -5.32 -20.49 3.42
C GLY A 29 -4.10 -20.26 2.53
N HIS A 30 -3.42 -19.13 2.68
CA HIS A 30 -2.20 -18.83 1.94
C HIS A 30 -0.95 -19.05 2.80
N ASP A 31 0.14 -19.48 2.16
CA ASP A 31 1.44 -19.59 2.80
C ASP A 31 2.11 -18.22 2.87
N VAL A 32 2.90 -18.01 3.91
CA VAL A 32 3.70 -16.80 4.09
C VAL A 32 5.12 -17.17 4.49
N VAL A 33 6.08 -16.61 3.76
CA VAL A 33 7.52 -16.66 4.04
C VAL A 33 8.05 -15.24 4.22
N HIS A 34 9.25 -15.12 4.75
CA HIS A 34 9.87 -13.83 5.03
C HIS A 34 11.24 -13.74 4.40
N ASN A 35 11.52 -12.60 3.73
CA ASN A 35 12.84 -12.28 3.18
C ASN A 35 13.44 -13.41 2.35
N SER A 36 12.63 -14.05 1.54
CA SER A 36 12.92 -15.21 0.70
C SER A 36 12.94 -14.82 -0.78
N THR A 37 13.22 -15.78 -1.64
CA THR A 37 13.11 -15.62 -3.09
C THR A 37 11.87 -16.32 -3.69
N ASP A 38 11.03 -16.90 -2.84
CA ASP A 38 9.89 -17.72 -3.24
C ASP A 38 8.57 -17.05 -2.82
N GLY A 39 7.63 -17.00 -3.76
CA GLY A 39 6.30 -16.43 -3.55
C GLY A 39 6.10 -15.08 -4.25
N VAL A 40 4.91 -14.50 -4.03
CA VAL A 40 4.57 -13.15 -4.47
C VAL A 40 5.18 -12.15 -3.50
N ASP A 41 5.99 -11.24 -4.01
CA ASP A 41 6.67 -10.26 -3.19
C ASP A 41 5.70 -9.24 -2.59
N VAL A 42 5.85 -9.00 -1.30
CA VAL A 42 5.13 -7.98 -0.53
C VAL A 42 6.15 -7.01 0.05
N ILE A 43 6.14 -5.79 -0.43
CA ILE A 43 7.09 -4.74 -0.06
C ILE A 43 6.40 -3.58 0.65
N TRP A 44 7.19 -2.82 1.38
CA TRP A 44 6.76 -1.57 2.00
C TRP A 44 7.15 -0.39 1.12
N SER A 45 6.15 0.35 0.65
CA SER A 45 6.34 1.57 -0.13
C SER A 45 7.01 1.37 -1.50
N VAL A 46 6.90 2.38 -2.31
CA VAL A 46 7.65 2.59 -3.56
C VAL A 46 8.59 3.79 -3.46
N LEU A 47 8.94 4.18 -2.25
CA LEU A 47 9.93 5.23 -1.98
C LEU A 47 11.31 4.57 -1.80
N TRP A 48 12.16 4.73 -2.77
CA TRP A 48 13.45 4.02 -2.89
C TRP A 48 14.57 4.68 -2.08
N HIS A 49 14.36 4.95 -0.78
CA HIS A 49 15.38 5.57 0.06
C HIS A 49 15.48 4.95 1.46
N GLY A 50 16.60 5.18 2.11
CA GLY A 50 16.88 4.64 3.43
C GLY A 50 16.78 3.11 3.48
N ARG A 51 16.11 2.58 4.47
CA ARG A 51 15.92 1.13 4.63
C ARG A 51 15.14 0.47 3.48
N MET A 52 14.34 1.26 2.79
CA MET A 52 13.46 0.80 1.71
C MET A 52 14.14 0.81 0.33
N SER A 53 15.38 1.31 0.22
CA SER A 53 16.10 1.39 -1.06
C SER A 53 16.20 0.03 -1.76
N LYS A 54 16.38 -1.05 -1.01
CA LYS A 54 16.43 -2.41 -1.57
C LYS A 54 15.11 -2.93 -2.10
N ASN A 55 13.99 -2.30 -1.77
CA ASN A 55 12.71 -2.65 -2.38
C ASN A 55 12.68 -2.34 -3.88
N GLN A 56 13.51 -1.40 -4.34
CA GLN A 56 13.64 -1.09 -5.77
C GLN A 56 14.16 -2.30 -6.56
N GLU A 57 15.19 -2.97 -6.07
CA GLU A 57 15.74 -4.16 -6.74
C GLU A 57 14.69 -5.28 -6.85
N ILE A 58 13.90 -5.47 -5.79
CA ILE A 58 12.81 -6.46 -5.76
C ILE A 58 11.73 -6.07 -6.78
N TRP A 59 11.35 -4.82 -6.78
CA TRP A 59 10.37 -4.25 -7.70
C TRP A 59 10.81 -4.41 -9.16
N ASP A 60 12.02 -3.97 -9.50
CA ASP A 60 12.55 -4.02 -10.85
C ASP A 60 12.66 -5.46 -11.35
N LYS A 61 13.15 -6.37 -10.51
CA LYS A 61 13.22 -7.79 -10.82
C LYS A 61 11.84 -8.39 -11.11
N ALA A 62 10.86 -8.09 -10.28
CA ALA A 62 9.49 -8.57 -10.47
C ALA A 62 8.88 -8.02 -11.77
N ARG A 63 9.09 -6.73 -12.06
CA ARG A 63 8.63 -6.08 -13.30
C ARG A 63 9.24 -6.72 -14.55
N LEU A 64 10.54 -6.97 -14.53
CA LEU A 64 11.22 -7.68 -15.63
C LEU A 64 10.67 -9.10 -15.86
N GLN A 65 10.18 -9.75 -14.80
CA GLN A 65 9.61 -11.09 -14.87
C GLN A 65 8.09 -11.11 -15.07
N ASN A 66 7.45 -9.97 -15.27
CA ASN A 66 5.99 -9.82 -15.30
C ASN A 66 5.29 -10.43 -14.08
N LYS A 67 5.93 -10.40 -12.92
CA LYS A 67 5.35 -10.88 -11.66
C LYS A 67 4.66 -9.74 -10.91
N PRO A 68 3.51 -10.00 -10.27
CA PRO A 68 2.88 -9.01 -9.42
C PRO A 68 3.70 -8.76 -8.16
N VAL A 69 3.70 -7.51 -7.71
CA VAL A 69 4.24 -7.09 -6.41
C VAL A 69 3.11 -6.46 -5.61
N ILE A 70 2.93 -6.90 -4.39
CA ILE A 70 2.01 -6.26 -3.45
C ILE A 70 2.77 -5.16 -2.72
N VAL A 71 2.23 -3.96 -2.75
CA VAL A 71 2.81 -2.80 -2.07
C VAL A 71 1.91 -2.39 -0.91
N ILE A 72 2.50 -2.23 0.25
CA ILE A 72 1.85 -1.70 1.45
C ILE A 72 2.40 -0.29 1.70
N GLU A 73 1.52 0.68 1.91
CA GLU A 73 1.90 2.07 2.15
C GLU A 73 1.02 2.71 3.23
N VAL A 74 1.48 3.79 3.80
CA VAL A 74 0.70 4.59 4.76
C VAL A 74 -0.58 5.08 4.11
N GLY A 75 -1.70 4.86 4.79
CA GLY A 75 -3.00 5.33 4.33
C GLY A 75 -3.19 6.85 4.51
N ASN A 76 -4.04 7.43 3.67
CA ASN A 76 -4.39 8.85 3.74
C ASN A 76 -5.45 9.15 4.81
N ILE A 77 -6.18 8.12 5.25
CA ILE A 77 -7.26 8.23 6.23
C ILE A 77 -6.74 7.72 7.58
N LYS A 78 -6.84 8.54 8.64
CA LYS A 78 -6.35 8.22 9.99
C LYS A 78 -4.98 7.53 9.95
N ARG A 79 -3.95 8.30 9.63
CA ARG A 79 -2.56 7.83 9.54
C ARG A 79 -2.18 6.99 10.77
N GLY A 80 -1.56 5.82 10.53
CA GLY A 80 -1.20 4.87 11.58
C GLY A 80 -2.33 3.92 12.01
N VAL A 81 -3.54 4.06 11.44
CA VAL A 81 -4.69 3.19 11.68
C VAL A 81 -5.09 2.43 10.43
N TYR A 82 -5.09 3.09 9.28
CA TYR A 82 -5.42 2.50 7.99
C TYR A 82 -4.23 2.55 7.04
N TRP A 83 -4.14 1.56 6.18
CA TRP A 83 -3.04 1.35 5.25
C TRP A 83 -3.57 1.14 3.85
N LYS A 84 -2.82 1.59 2.86
CA LYS A 84 -3.09 1.28 1.46
C LYS A 84 -2.39 -0.03 1.11
N ILE A 85 -3.08 -0.89 0.39
CA ILE A 85 -2.51 -2.11 -0.19
C ILE A 85 -2.93 -2.14 -1.65
N GLY A 86 -1.97 -2.22 -2.54
CA GLY A 86 -2.24 -2.32 -3.97
C GLY A 86 -1.31 -3.32 -4.64
N VAL A 87 -1.68 -3.77 -5.81
CA VAL A 87 -0.84 -4.61 -6.65
C VAL A 87 -0.17 -3.72 -7.70
N ASN A 88 1.14 -3.85 -7.82
CA ASN A 88 1.97 -3.07 -8.74
C ASN A 88 1.90 -1.55 -8.50
N GLY A 89 1.72 -1.14 -7.25
CA GLY A 89 1.70 0.25 -6.85
C GLY A 89 0.71 0.53 -5.73
N VAL A 90 0.55 1.80 -5.38
CA VAL A 90 -0.37 2.29 -4.33
C VAL A 90 -1.15 3.52 -4.73
N ASN A 91 -0.97 4.00 -5.94
CA ASN A 91 -1.60 5.19 -6.50
C ASN A 91 -2.28 4.86 -7.84
N ARG A 92 -2.32 5.83 -8.75
CA ARG A 92 -3.03 5.78 -10.02
C ARG A 92 -2.83 4.49 -10.83
N ASP A 93 -1.61 3.97 -10.87
CA ASP A 93 -1.23 2.82 -11.69
C ASP A 93 -1.39 1.48 -10.95
N ALA A 94 -1.87 1.51 -9.72
CA ALA A 94 -2.07 0.34 -8.89
C ALA A 94 -3.41 -0.34 -9.16
N TYR A 95 -3.41 -1.65 -9.03
CA TYR A 95 -4.65 -2.42 -8.98
C TYR A 95 -5.04 -2.66 -7.52
N PHE A 96 -6.24 -2.24 -7.13
CA PHE A 96 -6.71 -2.31 -5.75
C PHE A 96 -7.78 -3.36 -5.50
N ALA A 97 -8.71 -3.53 -6.41
CA ALA A 97 -9.83 -4.44 -6.23
C ALA A 97 -10.38 -4.93 -7.56
N PRO A 98 -10.92 -6.17 -7.61
CA PRO A 98 -11.64 -6.65 -8.78
C PRO A 98 -12.92 -5.82 -9.01
N THR A 99 -13.36 -5.78 -10.25
CA THR A 99 -14.68 -5.27 -10.62
C THR A 99 -15.77 -6.00 -9.84
N GLY A 100 -16.71 -5.25 -9.27
CA GLY A 100 -17.78 -5.84 -8.44
C GLY A 100 -17.55 -5.79 -6.93
N PHE A 101 -16.45 -5.17 -6.49
CA PHE A 101 -16.26 -4.87 -5.07
C PHE A 101 -17.35 -3.90 -4.58
N ASP A 102 -18.06 -4.28 -3.54
CA ASP A 102 -19.24 -3.57 -3.04
C ASP A 102 -18.94 -2.27 -2.25
N GLY A 103 -17.67 -2.01 -1.97
CA GLY A 103 -17.25 -0.85 -1.19
C GLY A 103 -17.65 -0.91 0.29
N ALA A 104 -18.10 -2.07 0.79
CA ALA A 104 -18.59 -2.21 2.18
C ALA A 104 -17.58 -1.74 3.24
N ARG A 105 -16.27 -1.82 2.96
CA ARG A 105 -15.23 -1.27 3.83
C ARG A 105 -15.37 0.23 4.12
N ARG A 106 -15.94 0.99 3.19
CA ARG A 106 -16.17 2.42 3.37
C ARG A 106 -17.04 2.70 4.60
N PHE A 107 -18.04 1.86 4.84
CA PHE A 107 -18.93 2.02 5.99
C PHE A 107 -18.24 1.71 7.32
N MET A 108 -17.20 0.90 7.30
CA MET A 108 -16.40 0.56 8.47
C MET A 108 -15.41 1.68 8.86
N LEU A 109 -15.18 2.66 8.00
CA LEU A 109 -14.19 3.71 8.21
C LEU A 109 -14.72 4.92 8.98
N ASP A 110 -16.00 4.94 9.39
CA ASP A 110 -16.66 6.09 10.04
C ASP A 110 -16.44 7.41 9.30
N LEU A 111 -16.49 7.35 7.98
CA LEU A 111 -16.30 8.50 7.11
C LEU A 111 -17.63 9.18 6.84
N ARG A 112 -17.81 10.39 7.36
CA ARG A 112 -18.94 11.24 7.03
C ARG A 112 -18.61 12.12 5.83
N VAL A 113 -19.18 11.80 4.68
CA VAL A 113 -19.13 12.68 3.51
C VAL A 113 -20.10 13.82 3.75
N LYS A 114 -19.56 15.03 3.89
CA LYS A 114 -20.39 16.25 4.00
C LYS A 114 -20.93 16.62 2.61
N PRO A 115 -22.10 17.30 2.55
CA PRO A 115 -22.56 17.86 1.30
C PRO A 115 -21.54 18.85 0.73
N TRP A 116 -21.52 18.98 -0.58
CA TRP A 116 -20.69 19.97 -1.25
C TRP A 116 -21.00 21.37 -0.71
N ARG A 117 -19.98 22.13 -0.43
CA ARG A 117 -20.14 23.54 -0.08
C ARG A 117 -19.89 24.37 -1.33
N ASP A 118 -20.89 25.08 -1.77
CA ASP A 118 -20.72 26.13 -2.76
C ASP A 118 -20.30 27.41 -2.02
N ASN A 119 -19.00 27.64 -1.93
CA ASN A 119 -18.41 28.82 -1.30
C ASN A 119 -17.75 29.66 -2.39
N GLN A 120 -18.48 30.64 -2.89
CA GLN A 120 -18.02 31.51 -3.97
C GLN A 120 -17.00 32.55 -3.50
N ASP A 121 -16.98 32.85 -2.21
CA ASP A 121 -16.10 33.84 -1.58
C ASP A 121 -14.91 33.16 -0.83
N GLY A 122 -14.62 31.89 -1.12
CA GLY A 122 -13.55 31.15 -0.48
C GLY A 122 -12.18 31.48 -1.05
N ASP A 123 -11.17 31.44 -0.19
CA ASP A 123 -9.78 31.54 -0.62
C ASP A 123 -9.38 30.35 -1.52
N ILE A 124 -8.48 30.61 -2.46
CA ILE A 124 -7.87 29.57 -3.27
C ILE A 124 -6.74 28.93 -2.46
N LEU A 125 -6.91 27.67 -2.06
CA LEU A 125 -5.86 26.91 -1.40
C LEU A 125 -5.02 26.16 -2.44
N LEU A 126 -3.78 26.59 -2.62
CA LEU A 126 -2.78 25.86 -3.41
C LEU A 126 -2.01 24.90 -2.49
N VAL A 127 -2.22 23.61 -2.65
CA VAL A 127 -1.45 22.56 -1.95
C VAL A 127 -0.41 22.00 -2.91
N THR A 128 0.85 22.32 -2.66
CA THR A 128 1.97 21.76 -3.43
C THR A 128 2.40 20.43 -2.85
N GLN A 129 2.82 19.52 -3.71
CA GLN A 129 3.44 18.27 -3.30
C GLN A 129 4.91 18.52 -2.98
N HIS A 130 5.45 17.72 -2.06
CA HIS A 130 6.88 17.75 -1.77
C HIS A 130 7.68 17.39 -3.02
N ASP A 131 8.70 18.18 -3.35
CA ASP A 131 9.53 18.05 -4.56
C ASP A 131 10.26 16.70 -4.69
N LYS A 132 10.47 16.01 -3.58
CA LYS A 132 11.06 14.66 -3.52
C LYS A 132 10.03 13.53 -3.53
N SER A 133 8.76 13.82 -3.78
CA SER A 133 7.72 12.81 -3.86
C SER A 133 7.65 12.26 -5.28
N GLU A 134 7.99 11.00 -5.46
CA GLU A 134 7.89 10.28 -6.75
C GLU A 134 6.50 9.66 -6.98
N GLN A 135 5.49 10.11 -6.25
CA GLN A 135 4.13 9.55 -6.30
C GLN A 135 3.26 10.24 -7.34
#